data_9431a1a0fcd48d868a2d23cae9363ee7
#
_entry.id   9431a1a0fcd48d868a2d23cae9363ee7
#
_cell.length_a   1.000
_cell.length_b   1.000
_cell.length_c   1.000
_cell.angle_alpha   90.00
_cell.angle_beta   90.00
_cell.angle_gamma   90.00
#
_symmetry.space_group_name_H-M   'P 1'
#
loop_
_entity.id
_entity.type
_entity.pdbx_description
1 polymer ?
#
loop_
_entity_poly.entity_id
_entity_poly.type
_entity_poly.pdbx_seq_one_letter_code
_entity_poly.pdbx_strand_id
1 'polypeptide(L)'
;MKVLVPVKRVIDYNVKVRVKADQSGVDLANVKMSMNPFDEIAVEEAVRLKEAGKATEVIVVSIGPGQASETIRTALAMGADRGILVKTDQTVEPLAVAKILKAIVDAEQPGFVITGKQAIDDDANQVCQMLAALLGWPQGTFAHSLERGDGSARTARGIAGGPPALECPLQASMPTAPRAAADPDA
;
A
#
# COMPACT_ATOMS: atom_id res chain seq x y z
N MET A 1 15.81 -5.48 7.51
CA MET A 1 15.13 -6.07 6.33
C MET A 1 14.58 -4.98 5.43
N LYS A 2 14.40 -5.26 4.13
CA LYS A 2 13.72 -4.33 3.20
C LYS A 2 12.20 -4.41 3.39
N VAL A 3 11.52 -3.28 3.20
CA VAL A 3 10.04 -3.19 3.15
C VAL A 3 9.65 -2.67 1.77
N LEU A 4 8.70 -3.34 1.12
CA LEU A 4 8.13 -2.93 -0.16
C LEU A 4 6.75 -2.31 0.07
N VAL A 5 6.50 -1.13 -0.54
CA VAL A 5 5.23 -0.41 -0.41
C VAL A 5 4.71 -0.06 -1.80
N PRO A 6 3.68 -0.74 -2.31
CA PRO A 6 2.96 -0.32 -3.50
C PRO A 6 2.19 0.97 -3.25
N VAL A 7 2.27 1.91 -4.19
CA VAL A 7 1.55 3.19 -4.14
C VAL A 7 0.83 3.46 -5.46
N LYS A 8 -0.42 3.86 -5.39
CA LYS A 8 -1.26 4.12 -6.56
C LYS A 8 -1.50 5.62 -6.74
N ARG A 9 -1.39 6.09 -7.99
CA ARG A 9 -1.81 7.44 -8.38
C ARG A 9 -3.30 7.44 -8.66
N VAL A 10 -4.06 8.23 -7.91
CA VAL A 10 -5.52 8.33 -8.00
C VAL A 10 -5.97 9.78 -8.11
N ILE A 11 -7.22 10.02 -8.44
CA ILE A 11 -7.79 11.38 -8.34
C ILE A 11 -7.76 11.81 -6.88
N ASP A 12 -7.30 13.06 -6.63
CA ASP A 12 -7.31 13.65 -5.30
C ASP A 12 -8.74 13.66 -4.73
N TYR A 13 -8.91 13.13 -3.53
CA TYR A 13 -10.22 12.96 -2.89
C TYR A 13 -11.00 14.28 -2.66
N ASN A 14 -10.32 15.43 -2.72
CA ASN A 14 -10.97 16.74 -2.64
C ASN A 14 -11.55 17.19 -3.99
N VAL A 15 -11.25 16.49 -5.07
CA VAL A 15 -11.70 16.85 -6.41
C VAL A 15 -13.12 16.32 -6.64
N LYS A 16 -14.01 17.20 -7.10
CA LYS A 16 -15.32 16.78 -7.58
C LYS A 16 -15.17 16.12 -8.95
N VAL A 17 -15.29 14.81 -8.99
CA VAL A 17 -15.20 14.02 -10.23
C VAL A 17 -16.33 14.36 -11.20
N ARG A 18 -16.03 14.27 -12.49
CA ARG A 18 -16.99 14.43 -13.59
C ARG A 18 -17.00 13.19 -14.46
N VAL A 19 -18.18 12.80 -14.91
CA VAL A 19 -18.33 11.72 -15.89
C VAL A 19 -18.14 12.27 -17.28
N LYS A 20 -17.48 11.53 -18.17
CA LYS A 20 -17.35 11.89 -19.59
C LYS A 20 -18.73 12.00 -20.25
N ALA A 21 -18.83 12.80 -21.30
CA ALA A 21 -20.10 13.04 -22.00
C ALA A 21 -20.70 11.74 -22.61
N ASP A 22 -19.85 10.80 -23.00
CA ASP A 22 -20.22 9.48 -23.54
C ASP A 22 -20.50 8.43 -22.46
N GLN A 23 -20.42 8.81 -21.17
CA GLN A 23 -20.61 7.94 -20.01
C GLN A 23 -19.63 6.74 -19.93
N SER A 24 -18.54 6.75 -20.68
CA SER A 24 -17.54 5.66 -20.71
C SER A 24 -16.65 5.60 -19.47
N GLY A 25 -16.74 6.56 -18.56
CA GLY A 25 -15.93 6.62 -17.35
C GLY A 25 -15.77 8.03 -16.81
N VAL A 26 -14.83 8.20 -15.90
CA VAL A 26 -14.49 9.49 -15.28
C VAL A 26 -13.61 10.30 -16.22
N ASP A 27 -13.89 11.61 -16.32
CA ASP A 27 -13.05 12.55 -17.05
C ASP A 27 -11.80 12.87 -16.21
N LEU A 28 -10.65 12.45 -16.72
CA LEU A 28 -9.34 12.65 -16.09
C LEU A 28 -8.59 13.89 -16.64
N ALA A 29 -9.18 14.62 -17.60
CA ALA A 29 -8.52 15.78 -18.18
C ALA A 29 -8.40 16.92 -17.15
N ASN A 30 -7.18 17.38 -16.93
CA ASN A 30 -6.88 18.49 -16.00
C ASN A 30 -7.36 18.28 -14.56
N VAL A 31 -7.45 17.03 -14.12
CA VAL A 31 -7.83 16.67 -12.75
C VAL A 31 -6.58 16.57 -11.89
N LYS A 32 -6.61 17.15 -10.70
CA LYS A 32 -5.55 16.96 -9.73
C LYS A 32 -5.49 15.49 -9.31
N MET A 33 -4.31 14.93 -9.40
CA MET A 33 -4.02 13.56 -8.98
C MET A 33 -3.13 13.59 -7.73
N SER A 34 -3.26 12.57 -6.89
CA SER A 34 -2.46 12.40 -5.68
C SER A 34 -2.10 10.93 -5.46
N MET A 35 -1.30 10.66 -4.45
CA MET A 35 -1.16 9.31 -3.92
C MET A 35 -2.48 8.88 -3.27
N ASN A 36 -2.84 7.61 -3.40
CA ASN A 36 -3.97 7.05 -2.68
C ASN A 36 -3.78 7.23 -1.16
N PRO A 37 -4.77 7.79 -0.43
CA PRO A 37 -4.62 8.10 1.00
C PRO A 37 -4.26 6.88 1.86
N PHE A 38 -4.76 5.70 1.52
CA PHE A 38 -4.40 4.48 2.25
C PHE A 38 -2.97 4.05 1.99
N ASP A 39 -2.41 4.38 0.82
CA ASP A 39 -1.00 4.09 0.52
C ASP A 39 -0.07 5.08 1.24
N GLU A 40 -0.50 6.34 1.46
CA GLU A 40 0.24 7.29 2.30
C GLU A 40 0.44 6.74 3.71
N ILE A 41 -0.61 6.13 4.30
CA ILE A 41 -0.53 5.47 5.62
C ILE A 41 0.46 4.29 5.57
N ALA A 42 0.45 3.51 4.49
CA ALA A 42 1.37 2.39 4.31
C ALA A 42 2.83 2.85 4.22
N VAL A 43 3.10 3.95 3.50
CA VAL A 43 4.43 4.57 3.41
C VAL A 43 4.88 5.09 4.78
N GLU A 44 4.00 5.81 5.49
CA GLU A 44 4.30 6.33 6.82
C GLU A 44 4.67 5.21 7.79
N GLU A 45 3.91 4.11 7.80
CA GLU A 45 4.20 2.98 8.68
C GLU A 45 5.52 2.29 8.32
N ALA A 46 5.85 2.17 7.03
CA ALA A 46 7.13 1.65 6.58
C ALA A 46 8.31 2.54 7.02
N VAL A 47 8.15 3.86 6.93
CA VAL A 47 9.15 4.84 7.39
C VAL A 47 9.33 4.74 8.91
N ARG A 48 8.24 4.64 9.68
CA ARG A 48 8.31 4.43 11.14
C ARG A 48 9.05 3.15 11.52
N LEU A 49 8.85 2.06 10.77
CA LEU A 49 9.62 0.83 11.00
C LEU A 49 11.11 1.04 10.75
N LYS A 50 11.48 1.85 9.76
CA LYS A 50 12.86 2.20 9.47
C LYS A 50 13.46 3.08 10.56
N GLU A 51 12.77 4.12 10.99
CA GLU A 51 13.19 5.01 12.08
C GLU A 51 13.39 4.26 13.41
N ALA A 52 12.55 3.25 13.65
CA ALA A 52 12.69 2.35 14.79
C ALA A 52 13.81 1.29 14.62
N GLY A 53 14.61 1.34 13.55
CA GLY A 53 15.67 0.37 13.27
C GLY A 53 15.18 -1.03 12.90
N LYS A 54 13.89 -1.21 12.67
CA LYS A 54 13.25 -2.49 12.32
C LYS A 54 13.28 -2.79 10.83
N ALA A 55 13.37 -1.77 9.99
CA ALA A 55 13.61 -1.89 8.55
C ALA A 55 14.94 -1.23 8.20
N THR A 56 15.61 -1.72 7.14
CA THR A 56 16.88 -1.19 6.63
C THR A 56 16.69 -0.35 5.38
N GLU A 57 15.63 -0.61 4.62
CA GLU A 57 15.33 0.08 3.37
C GLU A 57 13.82 0.04 3.13
N VAL A 58 13.25 1.18 2.71
CA VAL A 58 11.87 1.31 2.27
C VAL A 58 11.86 1.54 0.77
N ILE A 59 11.30 0.58 0.02
CA ILE A 59 11.19 0.61 -1.42
C ILE A 59 9.73 0.87 -1.79
N VAL A 60 9.45 1.91 -2.54
CA VAL A 60 8.11 2.17 -3.06
C VAL A 60 8.00 1.77 -4.52
N VAL A 61 6.86 1.24 -4.92
CA VAL A 61 6.59 0.86 -6.30
C VAL A 61 5.25 1.42 -6.76
N SER A 62 5.23 1.96 -7.97
CA SER A 62 3.99 2.38 -8.63
C SER A 62 3.89 1.74 -10.02
N ILE A 63 2.69 1.32 -10.40
CA ILE A 63 2.39 0.72 -11.71
C ILE A 63 1.45 1.68 -12.42
N GLY A 64 1.83 2.16 -13.60
CA GLY A 64 1.00 3.10 -14.35
C GLY A 64 1.79 3.94 -15.36
N PRO A 65 1.18 5.00 -15.90
CA PRO A 65 1.82 5.89 -16.85
C PRO A 65 3.01 6.62 -16.24
N GLY A 66 3.81 7.29 -17.06
CA GLY A 66 5.01 8.02 -16.61
C GLY A 66 4.75 9.02 -15.49
N GLN A 67 3.54 9.60 -15.41
CA GLN A 67 3.12 10.52 -14.35
C GLN A 67 2.99 9.85 -12.98
N ALA A 68 2.87 8.52 -12.90
CA ALA A 68 2.89 7.79 -11.63
C ALA A 68 4.21 7.96 -10.86
N SER A 69 5.27 8.46 -11.51
CA SER A 69 6.50 8.90 -10.84
C SER A 69 6.28 10.03 -9.82
N GLU A 70 5.20 10.80 -9.94
CA GLU A 70 4.86 11.87 -8.99
C GLU A 70 4.53 11.29 -7.60
N THR A 71 3.76 10.20 -7.54
CA THR A 71 3.46 9.52 -6.27
C THR A 71 4.71 8.89 -5.65
N ILE A 72 5.62 8.37 -6.48
CA ILE A 72 6.91 7.87 -6.01
C ILE A 72 7.72 9.01 -5.37
N ARG A 73 7.78 10.20 -6.03
CA ARG A 73 8.48 11.35 -5.47
C ARG A 73 7.88 11.82 -4.14
N THR A 74 6.56 11.78 -4.02
CA THR A 74 5.88 12.07 -2.76
C THR A 74 6.32 11.09 -1.67
N ALA A 75 6.33 9.78 -1.94
CA ALA A 75 6.78 8.77 -1.00
C ALA A 75 8.27 8.93 -0.61
N LEU A 76 9.14 9.30 -1.57
CA LEU A 76 10.54 9.62 -1.30
C LEU A 76 10.67 10.85 -0.37
N ALA A 77 9.85 11.88 -0.59
CA ALA A 77 9.80 13.05 0.29
C ALA A 77 9.29 12.72 1.70
N MET A 78 8.48 11.67 1.87
CA MET A 78 8.03 11.15 3.16
C MET A 78 9.12 10.35 3.90
N GLY A 79 10.20 9.93 3.22
CA GLY A 79 11.31 9.21 3.84
C GLY A 79 11.60 7.82 3.27
N ALA A 80 10.93 7.41 2.20
CA ALA A 80 11.30 6.21 1.46
C ALA A 80 12.69 6.37 0.80
N ASP A 81 13.40 5.27 0.63
CA ASP A 81 14.79 5.30 0.14
C ASP A 81 14.88 5.21 -1.38
N ARG A 82 14.01 4.41 -1.99
CA ARG A 82 14.09 4.11 -3.41
C ARG A 82 12.69 3.89 -4.01
N GLY A 83 12.54 4.27 -5.28
CA GLY A 83 11.29 4.10 -6.03
C GLY A 83 11.47 3.27 -7.28
N ILE A 84 10.48 2.45 -7.58
CA ILE A 84 10.38 1.65 -8.81
C ILE A 84 9.11 2.06 -9.56
N LEU A 85 9.25 2.45 -10.82
CA LEU A 85 8.13 2.69 -11.71
C LEU A 85 8.01 1.55 -12.71
N VAL A 86 6.92 0.82 -12.65
CA VAL A 86 6.52 -0.11 -13.73
C VAL A 86 5.66 0.66 -14.71
N LYS A 87 6.28 1.12 -15.81
CA LYS A 87 5.61 1.97 -16.78
C LYS A 87 4.68 1.17 -17.66
N THR A 88 3.40 1.53 -17.66
CA THR A 88 2.37 1.05 -18.57
C THR A 88 1.29 2.12 -18.76
N ASP A 89 0.77 2.22 -19.98
CA ASP A 89 -0.37 3.09 -20.30
C ASP A 89 -1.69 2.29 -20.35
N GLN A 90 -1.63 0.99 -20.10
CA GLN A 90 -2.81 0.13 -20.04
C GLN A 90 -3.42 0.12 -18.64
N THR A 91 -4.74 0.00 -18.57
CA THR A 91 -5.44 -0.31 -17.33
C THR A 91 -5.04 -1.72 -16.87
N VAL A 92 -4.60 -1.83 -15.62
CA VAL A 92 -4.10 -3.07 -15.05
C VAL A 92 -5.05 -3.53 -13.94
N GLU A 93 -5.66 -4.68 -14.15
CA GLU A 93 -6.59 -5.29 -13.20
C GLU A 93 -5.85 -5.88 -11.97
N PRO A 94 -6.53 -6.05 -10.81
CA PRO A 94 -5.91 -6.45 -9.55
C PRO A 94 -5.02 -7.68 -9.61
N LEU A 95 -5.42 -8.73 -10.34
CA LEU A 95 -4.60 -9.93 -10.46
C LEU A 95 -3.32 -9.69 -11.28
N ALA A 96 -3.38 -8.85 -12.30
CA ALA A 96 -2.19 -8.49 -13.08
C ALA A 96 -1.25 -7.63 -12.24
N VAL A 97 -1.77 -6.68 -11.44
CA VAL A 97 -0.99 -5.91 -10.46
C VAL A 97 -0.30 -6.85 -9.48
N ALA A 98 -1.01 -7.82 -8.89
CA ALA A 98 -0.43 -8.78 -7.96
C ALA A 98 0.70 -9.62 -8.59
N LYS A 99 0.56 -10.04 -9.87
CA LYS A 99 1.62 -10.76 -10.61
C LYS A 99 2.86 -9.88 -10.86
N ILE A 100 2.66 -8.60 -11.20
CA ILE A 100 3.77 -7.64 -11.38
C ILE A 100 4.48 -7.43 -10.04
N LEU A 101 3.73 -7.21 -8.97
CA LEU A 101 4.29 -7.05 -7.63
C LEU A 101 5.05 -8.31 -7.18
N LYS A 102 4.53 -9.52 -7.50
CA LYS A 102 5.25 -10.76 -7.24
C LYS A 102 6.62 -10.77 -7.90
N ALA A 103 6.71 -10.39 -9.17
CA ALA A 103 8.00 -10.35 -9.87
C ALA A 103 8.97 -9.35 -9.22
N ILE A 104 8.47 -8.22 -8.70
CA ILE A 104 9.28 -7.24 -7.96
C ILE A 104 9.72 -7.83 -6.62
N VAL A 105 8.84 -8.51 -5.89
CA VAL A 105 9.19 -9.20 -4.65
C VAL A 105 10.28 -10.26 -4.90
N ASP A 106 10.16 -11.04 -5.98
CA ASP A 106 11.15 -12.05 -6.36
C ASP A 106 12.52 -11.41 -6.71
N ALA A 107 12.54 -10.21 -7.27
CA ALA A 107 13.77 -9.49 -7.60
C ALA A 107 14.39 -8.76 -6.39
N GLU A 108 13.59 -8.08 -5.59
CA GLU A 108 14.04 -7.22 -4.49
C GLU A 108 14.23 -7.96 -3.18
N GLN A 109 13.58 -9.12 -3.03
CA GLN A 109 13.61 -9.95 -1.81
C GLN A 109 13.29 -9.15 -0.53
N PRO A 110 12.17 -8.40 -0.47
CA PRO A 110 11.77 -7.72 0.75
C PRO A 110 11.35 -8.75 1.80
N GLY A 111 11.59 -8.43 3.07
CA GLY A 111 11.07 -9.26 4.17
C GLY A 111 9.62 -8.94 4.52
N PHE A 112 9.08 -7.83 3.95
CA PHE A 112 7.75 -7.34 4.26
C PHE A 112 7.16 -6.56 3.09
N VAL A 113 5.85 -6.70 2.86
CA VAL A 113 5.08 -5.86 1.94
C VAL A 113 3.96 -5.18 2.73
N ILE A 114 3.94 -3.86 2.73
CA ILE A 114 2.87 -3.07 3.35
C ILE A 114 2.09 -2.38 2.24
N THR A 115 0.77 -2.59 2.21
CA THR A 115 -0.11 -1.98 1.21
C THR A 115 -1.15 -1.10 1.87
N GLY A 116 -1.64 -0.10 1.17
CA GLY A 116 -2.90 0.53 1.54
C GLY A 116 -4.04 -0.49 1.60
N LYS A 117 -5.02 -0.24 2.46
CA LYS A 117 -6.19 -1.10 2.62
C LYS A 117 -6.91 -1.33 1.28
N GLN A 118 -7.09 -0.25 0.52
CA GLN A 118 -7.79 -0.23 -0.76
C GLN A 118 -7.41 1.02 -1.53
N ALA A 119 -7.73 1.09 -2.83
CA ALA A 119 -7.61 2.30 -3.62
C ALA A 119 -8.98 3.00 -3.70
N ILE A 120 -9.00 4.33 -3.56
CA ILE A 120 -10.27 5.09 -3.52
C ILE A 120 -10.96 5.24 -4.87
N ASP A 121 -10.31 4.83 -5.95
CA ASP A 121 -10.83 4.92 -7.32
C ASP A 121 -11.62 3.68 -7.76
N ASP A 122 -11.27 2.49 -7.26
CA ASP A 122 -11.91 1.23 -7.63
C ASP A 122 -12.47 0.43 -6.46
N ASP A 123 -12.01 0.72 -5.25
CA ASP A 123 -12.46 0.09 -3.99
C ASP A 123 -12.33 -1.46 -3.98
N ALA A 124 -11.53 -2.02 -4.88
CA ALA A 124 -11.48 -3.46 -5.13
C ALA A 124 -10.92 -4.26 -3.93
N ASN A 125 -9.96 -3.73 -3.19
CA ASN A 125 -9.34 -4.35 -2.00
C ASN A 125 -8.91 -5.82 -2.22
N GLN A 126 -8.27 -6.13 -3.35
CA GLN A 126 -7.95 -7.52 -3.76
C GLN A 126 -6.45 -7.78 -3.92
N VAL A 127 -5.66 -6.76 -4.25
CA VAL A 127 -4.25 -6.92 -4.65
C VAL A 127 -3.40 -7.57 -3.57
N CYS A 128 -3.54 -7.14 -2.32
CA CYS A 128 -2.74 -7.66 -1.21
C CYS A 128 -2.98 -9.15 -0.97
N GLN A 129 -4.26 -9.56 -0.96
CA GLN A 129 -4.65 -10.94 -0.75
C GLN A 129 -4.18 -11.85 -1.92
N MET A 130 -4.31 -11.37 -3.15
CA MET A 130 -3.81 -12.07 -4.34
C MET A 130 -2.28 -12.19 -4.31
N LEU A 131 -1.58 -11.13 -3.92
CA LEU A 131 -0.13 -11.15 -3.81
C LEU A 131 0.33 -12.14 -2.74
N ALA A 132 -0.29 -12.12 -1.56
CA ALA A 132 0.02 -13.06 -0.49
C ALA A 132 -0.18 -14.51 -0.93
N ALA A 133 -1.29 -14.80 -1.63
CA ALA A 133 -1.56 -16.12 -2.18
C ALA A 133 -0.51 -16.54 -3.22
N LEU A 134 -0.14 -15.65 -4.15
CA LEU A 134 0.87 -15.92 -5.17
C LEU A 134 2.27 -16.17 -4.59
N LEU A 135 2.59 -15.57 -3.45
CA LEU A 135 3.87 -15.71 -2.75
C LEU A 135 3.87 -16.88 -1.76
N GLY A 136 2.71 -17.42 -1.40
CA GLY A 136 2.56 -18.35 -0.27
C GLY A 136 2.88 -17.70 1.07
N TRP A 137 2.68 -16.39 1.19
CA TRP A 137 2.98 -15.61 2.38
C TRP A 137 1.75 -15.45 3.26
N PRO A 138 1.92 -15.40 4.60
CA PRO A 138 0.84 -15.03 5.49
C PRO A 138 0.42 -13.58 5.23
N GLN A 139 -0.85 -13.27 5.56
CA GLN A 139 -1.40 -11.93 5.40
C GLN A 139 -2.10 -11.46 6.67
N GLY A 140 -1.89 -10.19 7.02
CA GLY A 140 -2.64 -9.49 8.06
C GLY A 140 -3.51 -8.42 7.44
N THR A 141 -4.80 -8.69 7.24
CA THR A 141 -5.74 -7.74 6.63
C THR A 141 -6.32 -6.78 7.66
N PHE A 142 -6.58 -5.52 7.28
CA PHE A 142 -7.13 -4.47 8.15
C PHE A 142 -6.28 -4.23 9.41
N ALA A 143 -4.96 -4.27 9.24
CA ALA A 143 -4.04 -4.02 10.34
C ALA A 143 -4.20 -2.58 10.87
N HIS A 144 -4.49 -2.46 12.16
CA HIS A 144 -4.59 -1.19 12.88
C HIS A 144 -3.26 -0.80 13.52
N SER A 145 -2.50 -1.79 13.96
CA SER A 145 -1.13 -1.61 14.45
C SER A 145 -0.24 -2.74 13.96
N LEU A 146 1.03 -2.43 13.81
CA LEU A 146 2.07 -3.36 13.40
C LEU A 146 3.21 -3.33 14.42
N GLU A 147 3.45 -4.45 15.09
CA GLU A 147 4.59 -4.63 15.97
C GLU A 147 5.48 -5.73 15.41
N ARG A 148 6.76 -5.44 15.27
CA ARG A 148 7.75 -6.44 14.88
C ARG A 148 8.46 -7.00 16.10
N GLY A 149 8.37 -8.33 16.29
CA GLY A 149 9.18 -9.12 17.19
C GLY A 149 10.37 -9.79 16.48
N ASP A 150 11.16 -10.58 17.21
CA ASP A 150 12.23 -11.40 16.65
C ASP A 150 11.62 -12.57 15.87
N GLY A 151 11.73 -12.52 14.54
CA GLY A 151 11.25 -13.57 13.63
C GLY A 151 9.75 -13.54 13.32
N SER A 152 8.99 -12.62 13.90
CA SER A 152 7.53 -12.49 13.66
C SER A 152 7.08 -11.03 13.57
N ALA A 153 5.90 -10.82 12.99
CA ALA A 153 5.18 -9.56 13.04
C ALA A 153 3.81 -9.78 13.65
N ARG A 154 3.46 -8.96 14.63
CA ARG A 154 2.15 -8.97 15.27
C ARG A 154 1.32 -7.82 14.75
N THR A 155 0.10 -8.10 14.32
CA THR A 155 -0.86 -7.09 13.90
C THR A 155 -2.10 -7.13 14.77
N ALA A 156 -2.58 -5.98 15.19
CA ALA A 156 -3.92 -5.86 15.73
C ALA A 156 -4.88 -5.45 14.60
N ARG A 157 -6.06 -6.08 14.55
CA ARG A 157 -7.12 -5.76 13.58
C ARG A 157 -8.19 -4.92 14.27
N GLY A 158 -8.62 -3.84 13.61
CA GLY A 158 -9.80 -3.10 14.05
C GLY A 158 -11.08 -3.84 13.63
N ILE A 159 -11.68 -4.60 14.53
CA ILE A 159 -13.02 -5.18 14.34
C ILE A 159 -13.91 -4.79 15.49
N ALA A 160 -15.21 -4.58 15.19
CA ALA A 160 -16.20 -4.35 16.24
C ALA A 160 -16.28 -5.59 17.15
N GLY A 161 -15.90 -5.45 18.42
CA GLY A 161 -15.92 -6.55 19.40
C GLY A 161 -14.55 -6.91 20.00
N GLY A 162 -13.51 -6.13 19.71
CA GLY A 162 -12.16 -6.28 20.27
C GLY A 162 -11.16 -6.98 19.34
N PRO A 163 -9.88 -6.69 19.48
CA PRO A 163 -8.87 -7.13 18.53
C PRO A 163 -8.39 -8.54 18.82
N PRO A 164 -8.51 -9.50 17.91
CA PRO A 164 -7.57 -10.59 17.89
C PRO A 164 -6.22 -10.06 17.38
N ALA A 165 -5.19 -10.15 18.18
CA ALA A 165 -3.83 -9.98 17.69
C ALA A 165 -3.51 -11.17 16.76
N LEU A 166 -3.11 -10.86 15.53
CA LEU A 166 -2.64 -11.86 14.59
C LEU A 166 -1.11 -11.81 14.55
N GLU A 167 -0.47 -12.91 14.86
CA GLU A 167 0.96 -13.06 14.76
C GLU A 167 1.30 -13.73 13.44
N CYS A 168 2.05 -13.03 12.57
CA CYS A 168 2.49 -13.55 11.28
C CYS A 168 4.00 -13.73 11.30
N PRO A 169 4.56 -14.83 10.79
CA PRO A 169 6.00 -14.96 10.59
C PRO A 169 6.52 -13.85 9.66
N LEU A 170 7.80 -13.51 9.76
CA LEU A 170 8.47 -12.60 8.84
C LEU A 170 8.29 -13.10 7.41
N GLN A 171 8.14 -12.21 6.47
CA GLN A 171 7.61 -12.37 5.13
C GLN A 171 6.06 -12.36 5.12
N ALA A 172 5.49 -11.19 5.30
CA ALA A 172 4.05 -11.02 5.31
C ALA A 172 3.63 -9.87 4.37
N SER A 173 2.43 -9.99 3.83
CA SER A 173 1.77 -8.92 3.09
C SER A 173 0.67 -8.32 3.96
N MET A 174 0.71 -7.01 4.20
CA MET A 174 -0.22 -6.36 5.13
C MET A 174 -0.87 -5.11 4.53
N PRO A 175 -2.17 -5.12 4.32
CA PRO A 175 -2.94 -3.90 4.09
C PRO A 175 -3.18 -3.16 5.42
N THR A 176 -2.81 -1.90 5.46
CA THR A 176 -3.00 -1.02 6.63
C THR A 176 -4.31 -0.25 6.54
N ALA A 177 -4.97 -0.08 7.68
CA ALA A 177 -6.13 0.81 7.85
C ALA A 177 -5.73 2.06 8.67
N PRO A 178 -6.46 3.17 8.57
CA PRO A 178 -6.22 4.33 9.40
C PRO A 178 -6.24 3.94 10.88
N ARG A 179 -5.25 4.40 11.63
CA ARG A 179 -5.24 4.26 13.09
C ARG A 179 -6.40 5.09 13.63
N ALA A 180 -7.34 4.49 14.33
CA ALA A 180 -8.31 5.27 15.10
C ALA A 180 -7.52 6.18 16.05
N ALA A 181 -7.87 7.46 16.09
CA ALA A 181 -7.28 8.37 17.06
C ALA A 181 -7.43 7.73 18.44
N ALA A 182 -6.32 7.61 19.17
CA ALA A 182 -6.37 7.14 20.54
C ALA A 182 -7.31 8.08 21.29
N ASP A 183 -8.33 7.52 21.91
CA ASP A 183 -9.20 8.29 22.78
C ASP A 183 -8.33 8.89 23.89
N PRO A 184 -8.22 10.23 24.03
CA PRO A 184 -7.34 10.83 25.02
C PRO A 184 -7.81 10.59 26.45
N ASP A 185 -8.99 9.97 26.65
CA ASP A 185 -9.63 9.74 27.96
C ASP A 185 -9.80 8.23 28.30
N ALA A 186 -9.02 7.30 27.67
CA ALA A 186 -9.06 5.88 27.97
C ALA A 186 -7.88 5.44 28.86
#